data_7c87ffef6b901c3ce74759c99e6e54a7
#
_entry.id   7c87ffef6b901c3ce74759c99e6e54a7
#
_cell.length_a   1.000
_cell.length_b   1.000
_cell.length_c   1.000
_cell.angle_alpha   90.00
_cell.angle_beta   90.00
_cell.angle_gamma   90.00
#
_symmetry.space_group_name_H-M   'P 1'
#
loop_
_entity.id
_entity.type
_entity.pdbx_description
1 polymer ?
#
loop_
_entity_poly.entity_id
_entity_poly.type
_entity_poly.pdbx_seq_one_letter_code
_entity_poly.pdbx_strand_id
1 'polypeptide(L)'
;MNKKQQPFFNPELSGFCSQMAMILHSGISPLEGITIMLEDSTSEQEKEILQRILDTLMETADFSLSLKETGLFPSYLVHMVQIGEETGTLDEVMSALGEHYEREDSIAKSIRNAVTYPMIMIGMMLVVILVLLVKVMPIFNQVFVQLGTEM
;
A
#
# COMPACT_ATOMS: atom_id res chain seq x y z
N MET A 1 19.98 13.36 -9.67
CA MET A 1 19.47 12.88 -8.38
C MET A 1 18.35 11.87 -8.67
N ASN A 2 18.65 10.58 -8.49
CA ASN A 2 17.65 9.52 -8.64
C ASN A 2 16.61 9.68 -7.50
N LYS A 3 15.45 10.28 -7.81
CA LYS A 3 14.27 10.04 -7.01
C LYS A 3 13.99 8.54 -7.11
N LYS A 4 14.32 7.79 -6.07
CA LYS A 4 13.82 6.42 -5.90
C LYS A 4 12.29 6.53 -5.92
N GLN A 5 11.69 6.21 -7.05
CA GLN A 5 10.24 6.09 -7.14
C GLN A 5 9.85 4.99 -6.17
N GLN A 6 9.01 5.33 -5.22
CA GLN A 6 8.51 4.36 -4.25
C GLN A 6 7.59 3.37 -4.99
N PRO A 7 7.67 2.07 -4.69
CA PRO A 7 6.75 1.11 -5.30
C PRO A 7 5.30 1.47 -4.94
N PHE A 8 4.38 1.18 -5.84
CA PHE A 8 2.96 1.38 -5.60
C PHE A 8 2.49 0.63 -4.35
N PHE A 9 1.65 1.27 -3.57
CA PHE A 9 0.94 0.64 -2.45
C PHE A 9 -0.17 -0.28 -2.97
N ASN A 10 -0.57 -1.26 -2.15
CA ASN A 10 -1.62 -2.23 -2.51
C ASN A 10 -2.93 -1.61 -3.03
N PRO A 11 -3.47 -0.50 -2.47
CA PRO A 11 -4.68 0.12 -3.01
C PRO A 11 -4.49 0.71 -4.42
N GLU A 12 -3.31 1.26 -4.72
CA GLU A 12 -3.00 1.79 -6.06
C GLU A 12 -2.86 0.66 -7.08
N LEU A 13 -2.22 -0.46 -6.69
CA LEU A 13 -2.11 -1.66 -7.51
C LEU A 13 -3.48 -2.29 -7.78
N SER A 14 -4.33 -2.40 -6.77
CA SER A 14 -5.70 -2.89 -6.89
C SER A 14 -6.50 -2.04 -7.85
N GLY A 15 -6.44 -0.72 -7.72
CA GLY A 15 -7.12 0.23 -8.60
C GLY A 15 -6.67 0.10 -10.05
N PHE A 16 -5.37 0.06 -10.29
CA PHE A 16 -4.79 -0.12 -11.62
C PHE A 16 -5.24 -1.44 -12.27
N CYS A 17 -5.11 -2.55 -11.55
CA CYS A 17 -5.50 -3.87 -12.05
C CYS A 17 -6.99 -3.96 -12.35
N SER A 18 -7.84 -3.42 -11.48
CA SER A 18 -9.30 -3.43 -11.65
C SER A 18 -9.76 -2.58 -12.83
N GLN A 19 -9.20 -1.39 -13.02
CA GLN A 19 -9.48 -0.55 -14.18
C GLN A 19 -9.05 -1.22 -15.48
N MET A 20 -7.84 -1.76 -15.51
CA MET A 20 -7.33 -2.46 -16.68
C MET A 20 -8.18 -3.70 -17.00
N ALA A 21 -8.60 -4.46 -15.99
CA ALA A 21 -9.47 -5.62 -16.17
C ALA A 21 -10.80 -5.24 -16.83
N MET A 22 -11.44 -4.17 -16.39
CA MET A 22 -12.70 -3.67 -16.99
C MET A 22 -12.51 -3.25 -18.44
N ILE A 23 -11.43 -2.56 -18.74
CA ILE A 23 -11.10 -2.11 -20.10
C ILE A 23 -10.86 -3.31 -21.02
N LEU A 24 -10.04 -4.26 -20.58
CA LEU A 24 -9.74 -5.48 -21.35
C LEU A 24 -10.97 -6.36 -21.56
N HIS A 25 -11.80 -6.47 -20.54
CA HIS A 25 -13.06 -7.24 -20.63
C HIS A 25 -14.05 -6.67 -21.63
N SER A 26 -13.96 -5.37 -21.88
CA SER A 26 -14.74 -4.68 -22.93
C SER A 26 -14.18 -4.91 -24.35
N GLY A 27 -13.10 -5.66 -24.50
CA GLY A 27 -12.46 -5.96 -25.79
C GLY A 27 -11.47 -4.89 -26.26
N ILE A 28 -11.11 -3.96 -25.39
CA ILE A 28 -10.14 -2.89 -25.67
C ILE A 28 -8.72 -3.43 -25.42
N SER A 29 -7.78 -3.10 -26.30
CA SER A 29 -6.38 -3.54 -26.18
C SER A 29 -5.66 -2.90 -24.98
N PRO A 30 -4.58 -3.53 -24.46
CA PRO A 30 -3.76 -2.90 -23.41
C PRO A 30 -3.23 -1.52 -23.78
N LEU A 31 -2.84 -1.32 -25.04
CA LEU A 31 -2.35 -0.03 -25.53
C LEU A 31 -3.40 1.07 -25.41
N GLU A 32 -4.60 0.80 -25.90
CA GLU A 32 -5.73 1.74 -25.78
C GLU A 32 -6.15 1.92 -24.33
N GLY A 33 -6.11 0.86 -23.54
CA GLY A 33 -6.41 0.90 -22.11
C GLY A 33 -5.49 1.84 -21.33
N ILE A 34 -4.20 1.76 -21.55
CA ILE A 34 -3.22 2.69 -20.93
C ILE A 34 -3.44 4.12 -21.42
N THR A 35 -3.77 4.31 -22.69
CA THR A 35 -4.10 5.64 -23.24
C THR A 35 -5.31 6.25 -22.56
N ILE A 36 -6.37 5.50 -22.37
CA ILE A 36 -7.59 5.94 -21.66
C ILE A 36 -7.27 6.32 -20.21
N MET A 37 -6.53 5.47 -19.52
CA MET A 37 -6.12 5.74 -18.14
C MET A 37 -5.25 6.99 -18.02
N LEU A 38 -4.38 7.22 -18.99
CA LEU A 38 -3.53 8.43 -19.05
C LEU A 38 -4.36 9.71 -19.23
N GLU A 39 -5.36 9.67 -20.11
CA GLU A 39 -6.26 10.82 -20.35
C GLU A 39 -7.13 11.11 -19.13
N ASP A 40 -7.57 10.11 -18.41
CA ASP A 40 -8.45 10.22 -17.24
C ASP A 40 -7.70 10.55 -15.94
N SER A 41 -6.38 10.37 -15.93
CA SER A 41 -5.56 10.62 -14.73
C SER A 41 -5.49 12.10 -14.38
N THR A 42 -5.70 12.41 -13.12
CA THR A 42 -5.58 13.75 -12.55
C THR A 42 -4.26 14.03 -11.85
N SER A 43 -3.51 12.98 -11.56
CA SER A 43 -2.21 13.06 -10.87
C SER A 43 -1.06 13.15 -11.86
N GLU A 44 -0.21 14.15 -11.73
CA GLU A 44 0.99 14.29 -12.57
C GLU A 44 1.95 13.12 -12.42
N GLN A 45 2.07 12.57 -11.21
CA GLN A 45 2.90 11.40 -10.94
C GLN A 45 2.36 10.14 -11.64
N GLU A 46 1.06 9.95 -11.60
CA GLU A 46 0.40 8.84 -12.29
C GLU A 46 0.53 8.97 -13.81
N LYS A 47 0.34 10.17 -14.36
CA LYS A 47 0.55 10.44 -15.78
C LYS A 47 1.96 10.11 -16.24
N GLU A 48 2.97 10.49 -15.47
CA GLU A 48 4.38 10.17 -15.79
C GLU A 48 4.60 8.66 -15.88
N ILE A 49 4.04 7.90 -14.95
CA ILE A 49 4.15 6.44 -14.91
C ILE A 49 3.41 5.81 -16.09
N LEU A 50 2.18 6.22 -16.33
CA LEU A 50 1.37 5.71 -17.45
C LEU A 50 1.99 6.06 -18.81
N GLN A 51 2.58 7.25 -18.95
CA GLN A 51 3.29 7.64 -20.16
C GLN A 51 4.51 6.75 -20.41
N ARG A 52 5.27 6.40 -19.38
CA ARG A 52 6.42 5.48 -19.51
C ARG A 52 5.98 4.09 -19.92
N ILE A 53 4.87 3.61 -19.37
CA ILE A 53 4.29 2.32 -19.76
C ILE A 53 3.85 2.38 -21.23
N LEU A 54 3.17 3.43 -21.63
CA LEU A 54 2.70 3.62 -22.99
C LEU A 54 3.85 3.65 -24.01
N ASP A 55 4.90 4.40 -23.73
CA ASP A 55 6.07 4.53 -24.59
C ASP A 55 6.74 3.15 -24.81
N THR A 56 6.98 2.41 -23.74
CA THR A 56 7.57 1.05 -23.84
C THR A 56 6.63 0.07 -24.56
N LEU A 57 5.33 0.18 -24.29
CA LEU A 57 4.33 -0.69 -24.94
C LEU A 57 4.21 -0.42 -26.46
N MET A 58 4.34 0.82 -26.87
CA MET A 58 4.37 1.21 -28.28
C MET A 58 5.62 0.68 -28.99
N GLU A 59 6.75 0.61 -28.32
CA GLU A 59 8.01 0.11 -28.88
C GLU A 59 8.07 -1.42 -28.94
N THR A 60 7.61 -2.09 -27.90
CA THR A 60 7.81 -3.54 -27.69
C THR A 60 6.59 -4.39 -27.97
N ALA A 61 5.40 -3.82 -27.92
CA ALA A 61 4.12 -4.52 -27.94
C ALA A 61 3.97 -5.59 -26.82
N ASP A 62 4.76 -5.46 -25.76
CA ASP A 62 4.82 -6.37 -24.60
C ASP A 62 4.38 -5.62 -23.35
N PHE A 63 3.20 -5.94 -22.85
CA PHE A 63 2.62 -5.25 -21.69
C PHE A 63 3.35 -5.60 -20.40
N SER A 64 3.73 -6.86 -20.20
CA SER A 64 4.48 -7.29 -19.03
C SER A 64 5.85 -6.60 -18.94
N LEU A 65 6.56 -6.47 -20.06
CA LEU A 65 7.80 -5.75 -20.15
C LEU A 65 7.64 -4.26 -19.84
N SER A 66 6.57 -3.65 -20.32
CA SER A 66 6.22 -2.25 -20.06
C SER A 66 6.06 -1.96 -18.56
N LEU A 67 5.42 -2.87 -17.83
CA LEU A 67 5.26 -2.77 -16.39
C LEU A 67 6.59 -3.00 -15.66
N LYS A 68 7.37 -3.98 -16.09
CA LYS A 68 8.68 -4.31 -15.52
C LYS A 68 9.67 -3.16 -15.61
N GLU A 69 9.73 -2.47 -16.74
CA GLU A 69 10.65 -1.36 -16.99
C GLU A 69 10.42 -0.15 -16.07
N THR A 70 9.21 0.02 -15.54
CA THR A 70 8.93 1.09 -14.56
C THR A 70 9.60 0.85 -13.21
N GLY A 71 9.85 -0.42 -12.85
CA GLY A 71 10.39 -0.82 -11.55
C GLY A 71 9.45 -0.60 -10.36
N LEU A 72 8.17 -0.27 -10.61
CA LEU A 72 7.19 0.07 -9.58
C LEU A 72 6.23 -1.08 -9.26
N PHE A 73 6.14 -2.05 -10.16
CA PHE A 73 5.22 -3.19 -10.01
C PHE A 73 5.93 -4.39 -9.39
N PRO A 74 5.28 -5.14 -8.48
CA PRO A 74 5.86 -6.36 -7.92
C PRO A 74 6.14 -7.41 -8.99
N SER A 75 7.19 -8.20 -8.79
CA SER A 75 7.57 -9.28 -9.71
C SER A 75 6.44 -10.29 -9.94
N TYR A 76 5.67 -10.57 -8.90
CA TYR A 76 4.48 -11.45 -8.99
C TYR A 76 3.47 -10.93 -10.02
N LEU A 77 3.13 -9.63 -9.95
CA LEU A 77 2.21 -9.01 -10.90
C LEU A 77 2.75 -9.10 -12.33
N VAL A 78 4.03 -8.76 -12.53
CA VAL A 78 4.67 -8.79 -13.87
C VAL A 78 4.63 -10.19 -14.47
N HIS A 79 4.97 -11.22 -13.69
CA HIS A 79 4.92 -12.62 -14.14
C HIS A 79 3.50 -13.08 -14.48
N MET A 80 2.51 -12.71 -13.66
CA MET A 80 1.12 -13.04 -13.93
C MET A 80 0.59 -12.37 -15.20
N VAL A 81 0.96 -11.11 -15.40
CA VAL A 81 0.61 -10.39 -16.66
C VAL A 81 1.25 -11.06 -17.86
N GLN A 82 2.50 -11.46 -17.77
CA GLN A 82 3.19 -12.19 -18.84
C GLN A 82 2.43 -13.48 -19.19
N ILE A 83 2.05 -14.27 -18.20
CA ILE A 83 1.26 -15.50 -18.43
C ILE A 83 -0.08 -15.16 -19.09
N GLY A 84 -0.75 -14.11 -18.65
CA GLY A 84 -2.02 -13.66 -19.23
C GLY A 84 -1.89 -13.25 -20.70
N GLU A 85 -0.80 -12.56 -21.07
CA GLU A 85 -0.51 -12.21 -22.46
C GLU A 85 -0.24 -13.45 -23.33
N GLU A 86 0.56 -14.39 -22.85
CA GLU A 86 0.91 -15.61 -23.57
C GLU A 86 -0.28 -16.54 -23.76
N THR A 87 -1.21 -16.56 -22.82
CA THR A 87 -2.42 -17.45 -22.87
C THR A 87 -3.65 -16.78 -23.42
N GLY A 88 -3.64 -15.47 -23.63
CA GLY A 88 -4.81 -14.72 -24.10
C GLY A 88 -5.87 -14.51 -23.01
N THR A 89 -5.52 -14.64 -21.74
CA THR A 89 -6.41 -14.49 -20.57
C THR A 89 -6.04 -13.28 -19.71
N LEU A 90 -5.53 -12.23 -20.33
CA LEU A 90 -5.03 -11.06 -19.63
C LEU A 90 -6.11 -10.35 -18.81
N ASP A 91 -7.33 -10.29 -19.29
CA ASP A 91 -8.50 -9.71 -18.60
C ASP A 91 -8.83 -10.46 -17.29
N GLU A 92 -8.81 -11.79 -17.33
CA GLU A 92 -9.02 -12.64 -16.14
C GLU A 92 -7.88 -12.47 -15.13
N VAL A 93 -6.64 -12.44 -15.61
CA VAL A 93 -5.44 -12.25 -14.78
C VAL A 93 -5.48 -10.88 -14.10
N MET A 94 -5.80 -9.82 -14.82
CA MET A 94 -5.91 -8.48 -14.25
C MET A 94 -7.02 -8.38 -13.20
N SER A 95 -8.15 -9.04 -13.44
CA SER A 95 -9.24 -9.13 -12.47
C SER A 95 -8.81 -9.84 -11.18
N ALA A 96 -8.16 -10.98 -11.31
CA ALA A 96 -7.65 -11.76 -10.19
C ALA A 96 -6.57 -10.99 -9.38
N LEU A 97 -5.69 -10.26 -10.06
CA LEU A 97 -4.69 -9.40 -9.42
C LEU A 97 -5.35 -8.23 -8.67
N GLY A 98 -6.37 -7.62 -9.23
CA GLY A 98 -7.15 -6.58 -8.56
C GLY A 98 -7.74 -7.06 -7.24
N GLU A 99 -8.40 -8.22 -7.24
CA GLU A 99 -8.94 -8.85 -6.03
C GLU A 99 -7.85 -9.22 -5.02
N HIS A 100 -6.73 -9.75 -5.50
CA HIS A 100 -5.60 -10.13 -4.65
C HIS A 100 -5.06 -8.95 -3.85
N TYR A 101 -4.76 -7.83 -4.51
CA TYR A 101 -4.23 -6.65 -3.86
C TYR A 101 -5.27 -5.91 -2.99
N GLU A 102 -6.54 -5.97 -3.35
CA GLU A 102 -7.63 -5.45 -2.50
C GLU A 102 -7.74 -6.23 -1.19
N ARG A 103 -7.63 -7.55 -1.24
CA ARG A 103 -7.63 -8.40 -0.04
C ARG A 103 -6.41 -8.14 0.86
N GLU A 104 -5.23 -8.02 0.28
CA GLU A 104 -4.01 -7.70 1.03
C GLU A 104 -4.12 -6.34 1.74
N ASP A 105 -4.66 -5.33 1.09
CA ASP A 105 -4.89 -4.02 1.68
C ASP A 105 -5.90 -4.09 2.84
N SER A 106 -7.00 -4.82 2.67
CA SER A 106 -8.02 -5.02 3.71
C SER A 106 -7.46 -5.73 4.93
N ILE A 107 -6.62 -6.74 4.74
CA ILE A 107 -5.95 -7.46 5.84
C ILE A 107 -4.98 -6.53 6.56
N ALA A 108 -4.17 -5.77 5.85
CA ALA A 108 -3.23 -4.83 6.43
C ALA A 108 -3.93 -3.74 7.26
N LYS A 109 -5.05 -3.19 6.76
CA LYS A 109 -5.89 -2.23 7.50
C LYS A 109 -6.50 -2.85 8.76
N SER A 110 -7.00 -4.08 8.67
CA SER A 110 -7.57 -4.79 9.81
C SER A 110 -6.55 -5.03 10.91
N ILE A 111 -5.34 -5.46 10.56
CA ILE A 111 -4.23 -5.65 11.51
C ILE A 111 -3.83 -4.33 12.14
N ARG A 112 -3.69 -3.26 11.36
CA ARG A 112 -3.34 -1.93 11.86
C ARG A 112 -4.38 -1.45 12.88
N ASN A 113 -5.65 -1.57 12.57
CA ASN A 113 -6.73 -1.18 13.48
C ASN A 113 -6.76 -2.02 14.76
N ALA A 114 -6.51 -3.33 14.65
CA ALA A 114 -6.46 -4.22 15.79
C ALA A 114 -5.27 -3.95 16.73
N VAL A 115 -4.15 -3.47 16.22
CA VAL A 115 -2.95 -3.16 17.02
C VAL A 115 -3.00 -1.73 17.59
N THR A 116 -3.65 -0.79 16.93
CA THR A 116 -3.71 0.62 17.34
C THR A 116 -4.42 0.77 18.69
N TYR A 117 -5.54 0.07 18.91
CA TYR A 117 -6.31 0.17 20.15
C TYR A 117 -5.54 -0.31 21.39
N PRO A 118 -4.93 -1.51 21.43
CA PRO A 118 -4.09 -1.93 22.55
C PRO A 118 -2.90 -1.00 22.82
N MET A 119 -2.27 -0.45 21.78
CA MET A 119 -1.15 0.47 21.93
C MET A 119 -1.55 1.78 22.64
N ILE A 120 -2.73 2.32 22.32
CA ILE A 120 -3.28 3.50 23.00
C ILE A 120 -3.58 3.19 24.48
N MET A 121 -4.18 2.03 24.76
CA MET A 121 -4.46 1.61 26.13
C MET A 121 -3.20 1.44 26.97
N ILE A 122 -2.17 0.79 26.43
CA ILE A 122 -0.89 0.61 27.10
C ILE A 122 -0.22 1.98 27.36
N GLY A 123 -0.24 2.88 26.38
CA GLY A 123 0.27 4.24 26.52
C GLY A 123 -0.40 5.00 27.64
N MET A 124 -1.74 4.97 27.72
CA MET A 124 -2.50 5.58 28.81
C MET A 124 -2.17 4.98 30.18
N MET A 125 -2.05 3.65 30.25
CA MET A 125 -1.70 2.96 31.50
C MET A 125 -0.31 3.37 32.00
N LEU A 126 0.68 3.47 31.10
CA LEU A 126 2.02 3.95 31.44
C LEU A 126 2.02 5.38 31.96
N VAL A 127 1.23 6.27 31.36
CA VAL A 127 1.08 7.65 31.81
C VAL A 127 0.50 7.70 33.23
N VAL A 128 -0.54 6.93 33.52
CA VAL A 128 -1.15 6.84 34.86
C VAL A 128 -0.15 6.33 35.90
N ILE A 129 0.59 5.27 35.59
CA ILE A 129 1.63 4.72 36.48
C ILE A 129 2.70 5.77 36.74
N LEU A 130 3.16 6.49 35.73
CA LEU A 130 4.19 7.54 35.88
C LEU A 130 3.69 8.69 36.74
N VAL A 131 2.45 9.14 36.56
CA VAL A 131 1.83 10.16 37.40
C VAL A 131 1.74 9.70 38.85
N LEU A 132 1.34 8.46 39.11
CA LEU A 132 1.26 7.88 40.44
C LEU A 132 2.66 7.83 41.09
N LEU A 133 3.68 7.39 40.37
CA LEU A 133 5.05 7.37 40.90
C LEU A 133 5.57 8.76 41.25
N VAL A 134 5.35 9.74 40.40
CA VAL A 134 5.86 11.12 40.61
C VAL A 134 5.08 11.87 41.70
N LYS A 135 3.78 11.63 41.83
CA LYS A 135 2.90 12.34 42.79
C LYS A 135 2.75 11.62 44.12
N VAL A 136 2.64 10.30 44.10
CA VAL A 136 2.33 9.52 45.31
C VAL A 136 3.60 9.18 46.10
N MET A 137 4.70 8.87 45.45
CA MET A 137 5.99 8.61 46.13
C MET A 137 6.46 9.75 47.07
N PRO A 138 6.42 11.04 46.66
CA PRO A 138 6.79 12.12 47.57
C PRO A 138 5.89 12.22 48.80
N ILE A 139 4.59 11.90 48.66
CA ILE A 139 3.63 11.92 49.77
C ILE A 139 3.96 10.82 50.78
N PHE A 140 4.30 9.65 50.35
CA PHE A 140 4.77 8.58 51.25
C PHE A 140 6.05 8.94 51.99
N ASN A 141 7.03 9.54 51.29
CA ASN A 141 8.24 10.01 51.97
C ASN A 141 7.96 11.06 53.05
N GLN A 142 7.04 12.00 52.81
CA GLN A 142 6.66 13.00 53.79
C GLN A 142 5.97 12.37 55.00
N VAL A 143 5.10 11.37 54.79
CA VAL A 143 4.43 10.67 55.87
C VAL A 143 5.42 9.84 56.70
N PHE A 144 6.39 9.16 56.07
CA PHE A 144 7.42 8.40 56.76
C PHE A 144 8.34 9.30 57.61
N VAL A 145 8.70 10.47 57.09
CA VAL A 145 9.49 11.45 57.84
C VAL A 145 8.73 12.01 59.04
N GLN A 146 7.43 12.27 58.93
CA GLN A 146 6.59 12.74 60.02
C GLN A 146 6.34 11.70 61.11
N LEU A 147 6.34 10.40 60.74
CA LEU A 147 6.17 9.31 61.72
C LEU A 147 7.47 8.91 62.42
N GLY A 148 8.60 9.58 62.14
CA GLY A 148 9.88 9.42 62.85
C GLY A 148 10.57 8.08 62.62
N THR A 149 10.22 7.36 61.58
CA THR A 149 10.94 6.14 61.15
C THR A 149 11.99 6.54 60.13
N GLU A 150 13.16 6.88 60.59
CA GLU A 150 14.35 6.93 59.76
C GLU A 150 14.72 5.48 59.36
N MET A 151 14.76 5.25 58.07
CA MET A 151 15.48 4.12 57.53
C MET A 151 16.78 4.57 56.93
#